data_fc776838040e9a7f9c0b260b5f754bea
#
_entry.id   fc776838040e9a7f9c0b260b5f754bea
#
_cell.length_a   1.000
_cell.length_b   1.000
_cell.length_c   1.000
_cell.angle_alpha   90.00
_cell.angle_beta   90.00
_cell.angle_gamma   90.00
#
_symmetry.space_group_name_H-M   'P 1'
#
loop_
_entity.id
_entity.type
_entity.pdbx_description
1 polymer ?
#
loop_
_entity_poly.entity_id
_entity_poly.type
_entity_poly.pdbx_seq_one_letter_code
_entity_poly.pdbx_strand_id
1 'polypeptide(L)'
;LSNEVIKDMSFDYVIIDEAAKATTPELLVSIIKAKKIILVGDQNQLPAYADAEVSPTLAKLTKNPDYRLFDILYNSLPDTHKQILTTQYRMIENIGNLISKVFYRGIIDTGCNDDEKRHGLSRYVGKSIVWFDTSANKKKSQKRTKGGSYINEEEKRIILEILDDLKSTGELKGLDIGIITGYSGQKELLRKSIKATGLDKIASKIDINTLDAFQGRENDIIIYSTVRTRDSIGFQKEKERVNVAFSRAKKLLIVCGDKNFFYNFDDQDNKFVEIIDYISEEEECEIIQCDGGKLFERESNS
;
A
#
# COMPACT_ATOMS: atom_id res chain seq x y z
N LEU A 1 -27.75 6.40 5.84
CA LEU A 1 -28.77 6.18 6.90
C LEU A 1 -29.58 7.46 7.24
N SER A 2 -29.23 8.59 6.65
CA SER A 2 -30.04 9.84 6.66
C SER A 2 -31.23 9.79 5.69
N ASN A 3 -31.41 8.71 4.93
CA ASN A 3 -32.53 8.57 4.02
C ASN A 3 -33.82 8.33 4.83
N GLU A 4 -34.85 9.14 4.60
CA GLU A 4 -36.15 9.05 5.30
C GLU A 4 -36.74 7.65 5.29
N VAL A 5 -36.49 6.86 4.23
CA VAL A 5 -36.99 5.47 4.08
C VAL A 5 -36.47 4.53 5.16
N ILE A 6 -35.27 4.71 5.66
CA ILE A 6 -34.67 3.81 6.68
C ILE A 6 -34.66 4.40 8.09
N LYS A 7 -35.13 5.63 8.25
CA LYS A 7 -35.10 6.33 9.54
C LYS A 7 -35.84 5.59 10.64
N ASP A 8 -36.99 5.00 10.32
CA ASP A 8 -37.86 4.30 11.26
C ASP A 8 -37.77 2.76 11.19
N MET A 9 -36.84 2.25 10.36
CA MET A 9 -36.62 0.81 10.25
C MET A 9 -35.75 0.27 11.38
N SER A 10 -36.06 -0.94 11.82
CA SER A 10 -35.25 -1.77 12.72
C SER A 10 -34.94 -3.08 12.00
N PHE A 11 -33.71 -3.56 12.13
CA PHE A 11 -33.23 -4.75 11.45
C PHE A 11 -32.89 -5.86 12.45
N ASP A 12 -33.12 -7.13 12.09
CA ASP A 12 -32.67 -8.25 12.91
C ASP A 12 -31.14 -8.34 12.90
N TYR A 13 -30.53 -8.08 11.73
CA TYR A 13 -29.08 -8.06 11.53
C TYR A 13 -28.65 -6.83 10.75
N VAL A 14 -27.53 -6.24 11.14
CA VAL A 14 -26.77 -5.27 10.34
C VAL A 14 -25.37 -5.79 10.16
N ILE A 15 -24.91 -5.90 8.91
CA ILE A 15 -23.54 -6.27 8.54
C ILE A 15 -22.86 -5.01 8.04
N ILE A 16 -21.73 -4.66 8.65
CA ILE A 16 -20.93 -3.48 8.29
C ILE A 16 -19.60 -3.98 7.77
N ASP A 17 -19.40 -3.86 6.47
CA ASP A 17 -18.12 -4.15 5.83
C ASP A 17 -17.21 -2.92 5.94
N GLU A 18 -15.88 -3.15 5.93
CA GLU A 18 -14.86 -2.12 6.13
C GLU A 18 -15.06 -1.32 7.44
N ALA A 19 -15.55 -1.98 8.49
CA ALA A 19 -15.94 -1.33 9.74
C ALA A 19 -14.78 -0.62 10.46
N ALA A 20 -13.53 -1.05 10.24
CA ALA A 20 -12.34 -0.36 10.77
C ALA A 20 -12.11 1.02 10.16
N LYS A 21 -12.74 1.32 9.00
CA LYS A 21 -12.69 2.62 8.32
C LYS A 21 -13.87 3.53 8.65
N ALA A 22 -14.90 3.01 9.29
CA ALA A 22 -16.04 3.82 9.67
C ALA A 22 -15.71 4.64 10.91
N THR A 23 -16.12 5.89 10.90
CA THR A 23 -16.04 6.73 12.09
C THR A 23 -16.97 6.21 13.19
N THR A 24 -16.67 6.54 14.43
CA THR A 24 -17.54 6.13 15.56
C THR A 24 -19.00 6.52 15.38
N PRO A 25 -19.37 7.76 14.94
CA PRO A 25 -20.76 8.10 14.67
C PRO A 25 -21.41 7.23 13.57
N GLU A 26 -20.69 6.94 12.48
CA GLU A 26 -21.21 6.09 11.40
C GLU A 26 -21.52 4.67 11.89
N LEU A 27 -20.63 4.07 12.69
CA LEU A 27 -20.87 2.78 13.30
C LEU A 27 -22.07 2.81 14.25
N LEU A 28 -22.15 3.82 15.13
CA LEU A 28 -23.24 3.94 16.11
C LEU A 28 -24.60 4.08 15.44
N VAL A 29 -24.72 4.90 14.38
CA VAL A 29 -25.98 5.07 13.64
C VAL A 29 -26.45 3.75 13.04
N SER A 30 -25.55 2.89 12.63
CA SER A 30 -25.87 1.56 12.11
C SER A 30 -26.23 0.56 13.23
N ILE A 31 -25.46 0.58 14.31
CA ILE A 31 -25.62 -0.33 15.47
C ILE A 31 -26.96 -0.16 16.15
N ILE A 32 -27.43 1.10 16.38
CA ILE A 32 -28.72 1.36 17.05
C ILE A 32 -29.94 0.88 16.27
N LYS A 33 -29.77 0.54 14.98
CA LYS A 33 -30.84 0.05 14.11
C LYS A 33 -30.97 -1.48 14.11
N ALA A 34 -30.10 -2.20 14.79
CA ALA A 34 -30.02 -3.64 14.72
C ALA A 34 -30.19 -4.33 16.07
N LYS A 35 -30.81 -5.51 16.07
CA LYS A 35 -30.80 -6.43 17.22
C LYS A 35 -29.46 -7.16 17.35
N LYS A 36 -28.82 -7.46 16.23
CA LYS A 36 -27.49 -8.10 16.15
C LYS A 36 -26.65 -7.39 15.09
N ILE A 37 -25.35 -7.30 15.35
CA ILE A 37 -24.39 -6.66 14.44
C ILE A 37 -23.28 -7.65 14.07
N ILE A 38 -22.81 -7.56 12.84
CA ILE A 38 -21.61 -8.23 12.35
C ILE A 38 -20.71 -7.13 11.78
N LEU A 39 -19.54 -6.97 12.38
CA LEU A 39 -18.53 -6.02 11.91
C LEU A 39 -17.44 -6.78 11.18
N VAL A 40 -17.22 -6.44 9.92
CA VAL A 40 -16.13 -6.96 9.10
C VAL A 40 -15.14 -5.83 8.90
N GLY A 41 -13.86 -6.04 9.23
CA GLY A 41 -12.84 -4.99 9.15
C GLY A 41 -11.46 -5.51 9.48
N ASP A 42 -10.47 -4.64 9.27
CA ASP A 42 -9.07 -4.94 9.50
C ASP A 42 -8.38 -3.74 10.15
N GLN A 43 -8.02 -3.89 11.42
CA GLN A 43 -7.35 -2.84 12.20
C GLN A 43 -5.92 -2.56 11.74
N ASN A 44 -5.31 -3.45 10.96
CA ASN A 44 -3.98 -3.28 10.38
C ASN A 44 -4.02 -2.59 8.99
N GLN A 45 -5.20 -2.16 8.53
CA GLN A 45 -5.39 -1.31 7.36
C GLN A 45 -5.74 0.12 7.77
N LEU A 46 -5.89 1.02 6.77
CA LEU A 46 -6.13 2.45 7.03
C LEU A 46 -7.33 2.67 7.95
N PRO A 47 -7.16 3.46 9.01
CA PRO A 47 -8.26 3.83 9.89
C PRO A 47 -9.24 4.79 9.21
N ALA A 48 -10.38 5.01 9.87
CA ALA A 48 -11.30 6.08 9.53
C ALA A 48 -10.56 7.43 9.47
N TYR A 49 -10.84 8.21 8.46
CA TYR A 49 -10.42 9.61 8.44
C TYR A 49 -11.29 10.38 9.46
N ALA A 50 -10.76 10.56 10.65
CA ALA A 50 -11.43 11.40 11.64
C ALA A 50 -11.27 12.87 11.24
N ASP A 51 -12.40 13.59 11.13
CA ASP A 51 -12.38 15.03 10.92
C ASP A 51 -11.56 15.69 12.04
N ALA A 52 -10.58 16.51 11.68
CA ALA A 52 -9.68 17.14 12.64
C ALA A 52 -10.41 17.97 13.72
N GLU A 53 -11.67 18.35 13.46
CA GLU A 53 -12.52 19.04 14.43
C GLU A 53 -13.19 18.13 15.46
N VAL A 54 -13.48 16.87 15.10
CA VAL A 54 -14.16 15.88 15.96
C VAL A 54 -13.19 15.07 16.80
N SER A 55 -12.03 14.77 16.24
CA SER A 55 -10.99 13.95 16.89
C SER A 55 -10.53 14.50 18.25
N PRO A 56 -10.23 15.80 18.43
CA PRO A 56 -9.81 16.34 19.74
C PRO A 56 -10.90 16.25 20.80
N THR A 57 -12.18 16.36 20.42
CA THR A 57 -13.32 16.26 21.35
C THR A 57 -13.51 14.83 21.81
N LEU A 58 -13.47 13.87 20.88
CA LEU A 58 -13.55 12.44 21.18
C LEU A 58 -12.35 11.97 22.02
N ALA A 59 -11.15 12.42 21.69
CA ALA A 59 -9.95 12.13 22.46
C ALA A 59 -10.04 12.63 23.91
N LYS A 60 -10.61 13.83 24.13
CA LYS A 60 -10.86 14.37 25.48
C LYS A 60 -11.92 13.57 26.24
N LEU A 61 -12.99 13.17 25.59
CA LEU A 61 -14.09 12.43 26.21
C LEU A 61 -13.69 11.01 26.57
N THR A 62 -12.90 10.36 25.74
CA THR A 62 -12.51 8.95 25.87
C THR A 62 -11.15 8.77 26.57
N LYS A 63 -10.41 9.87 26.80
CA LYS A 63 -9.01 9.85 27.25
C LYS A 63 -8.07 9.00 26.35
N ASN A 64 -8.47 8.79 25.10
CA ASN A 64 -7.71 8.05 24.12
C ASN A 64 -7.62 8.87 22.81
N PRO A 65 -6.42 9.30 22.38
CA PRO A 65 -6.25 10.08 21.16
C PRO A 65 -6.60 9.29 19.89
N ASP A 66 -6.52 7.96 19.95
CA ASP A 66 -6.76 7.04 18.84
C ASP A 66 -8.08 6.28 19.00
N TYR A 67 -9.11 6.95 19.51
CA TYR A 67 -10.41 6.33 19.76
C TYR A 67 -11.04 5.80 18.46
N ARG A 68 -10.97 4.49 18.29
CA ARG A 68 -11.61 3.73 17.20
C ARG A 68 -12.58 2.74 17.80
N LEU A 69 -13.88 2.93 17.57
CA LEU A 69 -14.90 2.07 18.15
C LEU A 69 -14.73 0.61 17.71
N PHE A 70 -14.33 0.35 16.46
CA PHE A 70 -14.07 -0.99 15.95
C PHE A 70 -12.98 -1.69 16.79
N ASP A 71 -11.85 -1.04 17.03
CA ASP A 71 -10.74 -1.61 17.80
C ASP A 71 -11.14 -1.88 19.26
N ILE A 72 -11.92 -0.97 19.85
CA ILE A 72 -12.41 -1.13 21.22
C ILE A 72 -13.34 -2.33 21.30
N LEU A 73 -14.29 -2.45 20.37
CA LEU A 73 -15.21 -3.59 20.32
C LEU A 73 -14.44 -4.89 20.09
N TYR A 74 -13.51 -4.90 19.14
CA TYR A 74 -12.67 -6.09 18.88
C TYR A 74 -11.88 -6.52 20.11
N ASN A 75 -11.28 -5.58 20.83
CA ASN A 75 -10.49 -5.91 22.02
C ASN A 75 -11.35 -6.29 23.24
N SER A 76 -12.58 -5.78 23.33
CA SER A 76 -13.48 -6.00 24.49
C SER A 76 -14.33 -7.24 24.35
N LEU A 77 -14.63 -7.70 23.13
CA LEU A 77 -15.46 -8.87 22.89
C LEU A 77 -14.73 -10.16 23.30
N PRO A 78 -15.46 -11.17 23.81
CA PRO A 78 -14.91 -12.51 24.02
C PRO A 78 -14.47 -13.16 22.71
N ASP A 79 -13.52 -14.08 22.77
CA ASP A 79 -13.01 -14.77 21.57
C ASP A 79 -14.09 -15.56 20.81
N THR A 80 -15.11 -16.03 21.52
CA THR A 80 -16.30 -16.69 20.92
C THR A 80 -17.13 -15.78 20.00
N HIS A 81 -16.89 -14.46 20.04
CA HIS A 81 -17.57 -13.46 19.22
C HIS A 81 -16.62 -12.84 18.17
N LYS A 82 -15.41 -13.38 18.03
CA LYS A 82 -14.40 -12.92 17.09
C LYS A 82 -13.95 -14.05 16.19
N GLN A 83 -13.74 -13.73 14.91
CA GLN A 83 -13.16 -14.66 13.96
C GLN A 83 -12.14 -13.91 13.10
N ILE A 84 -10.97 -14.49 12.92
CA ILE A 84 -9.95 -14.00 12.01
C ILE A 84 -9.97 -14.86 10.75
N LEU A 85 -10.00 -14.23 9.59
CA LEU A 85 -9.79 -14.92 8.32
C LEU A 85 -8.29 -15.07 8.10
N THR A 86 -7.79 -16.30 8.11
CA THR A 86 -6.36 -16.61 8.09
C THR A 86 -5.84 -16.99 6.72
N THR A 87 -6.67 -17.02 5.69
CA THR A 87 -6.25 -17.39 4.32
C THR A 87 -6.55 -16.25 3.35
N GLN A 88 -5.51 -15.78 2.67
CA GLN A 88 -5.62 -14.79 1.58
C GLN A 88 -5.54 -15.48 0.21
N TYR A 89 -6.24 -14.91 -0.79
CA TYR A 89 -6.27 -15.41 -2.18
C TYR A 89 -5.88 -14.33 -3.21
N ARG A 90 -5.38 -13.18 -2.76
CA ARG A 90 -5.03 -12.05 -3.64
C ARG A 90 -3.60 -12.15 -4.14
N MET A 91 -2.65 -12.28 -3.24
CA MET A 91 -1.22 -12.15 -3.48
C MET A 91 -0.59 -13.50 -3.78
N ILE A 92 0.45 -13.52 -4.62
CA ILE A 92 1.39 -14.64 -4.71
C ILE A 92 2.01 -14.92 -3.34
N GLU A 93 2.43 -16.16 -3.10
CA GLU A 93 2.83 -16.63 -1.77
C GLU A 93 3.89 -15.75 -1.11
N ASN A 94 4.97 -15.40 -1.81
CA ASN A 94 6.05 -14.62 -1.23
C ASN A 94 5.62 -13.20 -0.80
N ILE A 95 4.77 -12.51 -1.58
CA ILE A 95 4.19 -11.22 -1.16
C ILE A 95 3.26 -11.43 0.05
N GLY A 96 2.43 -12.48 0.02
CA GLY A 96 1.56 -12.86 1.13
C GLY A 96 2.34 -13.11 2.42
N ASN A 97 3.47 -13.82 2.34
CA ASN A 97 4.35 -14.12 3.47
C ASN A 97 4.99 -12.85 4.05
N LEU A 98 5.47 -11.92 3.19
CA LEU A 98 5.95 -10.61 3.65
C LEU A 98 4.86 -9.90 4.46
N ILE A 99 3.66 -9.78 3.90
CA ILE A 99 2.53 -9.10 4.54
C ILE A 99 2.14 -9.79 5.85
N SER A 100 2.04 -11.12 5.83
CA SER A 100 1.71 -11.94 7.01
C SER A 100 2.73 -11.74 8.13
N LYS A 101 4.03 -11.88 7.83
CA LYS A 101 5.13 -11.77 8.80
C LYS A 101 5.18 -10.38 9.43
N VAL A 102 5.15 -9.32 8.61
CA VAL A 102 5.38 -7.94 9.08
C VAL A 102 4.15 -7.34 9.77
N PHE A 103 2.94 -7.60 9.26
CA PHE A 103 1.73 -6.89 9.72
C PHE A 103 0.74 -7.77 10.49
N TYR A 104 0.81 -9.09 10.32
CA TYR A 104 -0.16 -10.03 10.91
C TYR A 104 0.47 -11.13 11.74
N ARG A 105 1.71 -10.95 12.21
CA ARG A 105 2.42 -11.90 13.10
C ARG A 105 2.51 -13.33 12.53
N GLY A 106 2.52 -13.46 11.21
CA GLY A 106 2.64 -14.74 10.53
C GLY A 106 1.37 -15.62 10.53
N ILE A 107 0.19 -15.06 10.86
CA ILE A 107 -1.04 -15.86 10.97
C ILE A 107 -1.84 -15.96 9.67
N ILE A 108 -1.45 -15.25 8.62
CA ILE A 108 -2.15 -15.27 7.33
C ILE A 108 -1.40 -16.22 6.38
N ASP A 109 -2.10 -17.23 5.93
CA ASP A 109 -1.61 -18.19 4.93
C ASP A 109 -2.06 -17.77 3.52
N THR A 110 -1.35 -18.24 2.50
CA THR A 110 -1.72 -18.05 1.09
C THR A 110 -2.44 -19.27 0.56
N GLY A 111 -3.66 -19.07 0.07
CA GLY A 111 -4.52 -20.13 -0.50
C GLY A 111 -4.56 -20.15 -2.03
N CYS A 112 -3.75 -19.33 -2.71
CA CYS A 112 -3.69 -19.33 -4.17
C CYS A 112 -2.62 -20.29 -4.71
N ASN A 113 -2.83 -20.71 -5.96
CA ASN A 113 -1.81 -21.42 -6.72
C ASN A 113 -0.86 -20.40 -7.36
N ASP A 114 0.41 -20.42 -6.98
CA ASP A 114 1.43 -19.48 -7.45
C ASP A 114 1.71 -19.63 -8.96
N ASP A 115 1.63 -20.81 -9.53
CA ASP A 115 1.84 -21.01 -10.96
C ASP A 115 0.82 -20.24 -11.81
N GLU A 116 -0.41 -20.11 -11.33
CA GLU A 116 -1.46 -19.31 -11.97
C GLU A 116 -1.25 -17.81 -11.79
N LYS A 117 -0.46 -17.40 -10.79
CA LYS A 117 -0.24 -16.00 -10.44
C LYS A 117 1.11 -15.44 -10.87
N ARG A 118 1.95 -16.19 -11.57
CA ARG A 118 3.21 -15.65 -12.10
C ARG A 118 2.97 -14.51 -13.07
N HIS A 119 3.79 -13.45 -12.96
CA HIS A 119 3.65 -12.26 -13.83
C HIS A 119 4.18 -12.48 -15.26
N GLY A 120 5.07 -13.47 -15.47
CA GLY A 120 5.60 -13.83 -16.80
C GLY A 120 6.58 -12.83 -17.41
N LEU A 121 7.08 -11.86 -16.63
CA LEU A 121 8.04 -10.87 -17.11
C LEU A 121 9.46 -11.45 -17.11
N SER A 122 10.13 -11.44 -18.26
CA SER A 122 11.47 -12.03 -18.44
C SER A 122 12.54 -11.40 -17.55
N ARG A 123 12.46 -10.09 -17.32
CA ARG A 123 13.41 -9.36 -16.47
C ARG A 123 13.33 -9.75 -14.99
N TYR A 124 12.16 -10.14 -14.53
CA TYR A 124 11.91 -10.46 -13.11
C TYR A 124 11.59 -11.94 -12.91
N VAL A 125 12.17 -12.82 -13.73
CA VAL A 125 11.96 -14.28 -13.63
C VAL A 125 12.29 -14.77 -12.22
N GLY A 126 11.35 -15.47 -11.59
CA GLY A 126 11.49 -15.98 -10.23
C GLY A 126 11.50 -14.92 -9.14
N LYS A 127 11.18 -13.66 -9.45
CA LYS A 127 11.10 -12.58 -8.47
C LYS A 127 9.66 -12.12 -8.32
N SER A 128 9.23 -11.92 -7.10
CA SER A 128 7.91 -11.39 -6.73
C SER A 128 8.01 -10.05 -6.01
N ILE A 129 9.18 -9.73 -5.44
CA ILE A 129 9.46 -8.45 -4.80
C ILE A 129 10.81 -7.92 -5.26
N VAL A 130 10.85 -6.66 -5.75
CA VAL A 130 12.09 -6.01 -6.22
C VAL A 130 12.20 -4.63 -5.59
N TRP A 131 13.35 -4.33 -4.96
CA TRP A 131 13.65 -3.00 -4.44
C TRP A 131 14.72 -2.32 -5.29
N PHE A 132 14.36 -1.23 -5.96
CA PHE A 132 15.30 -0.33 -6.62
C PHE A 132 15.87 0.64 -5.60
N ASP A 133 17.07 0.34 -5.12
CA ASP A 133 17.73 1.06 -4.03
C ASP A 133 18.52 2.28 -4.54
N THR A 134 18.08 3.46 -4.14
CA THR A 134 18.73 4.73 -4.50
C THR A 134 19.73 5.20 -3.46
N SER A 135 20.07 4.42 -2.44
CA SER A 135 20.90 4.85 -1.31
C SER A 135 22.31 5.34 -1.74
N ALA A 136 22.89 4.73 -2.76
CA ALA A 136 24.19 5.14 -3.32
C ALA A 136 24.11 6.32 -4.30
N ASN A 137 22.90 6.73 -4.73
CA ASN A 137 22.72 7.74 -5.74
C ASN A 137 22.81 9.16 -5.17
N LYS A 138 23.73 9.97 -5.69
CA LYS A 138 23.89 11.37 -5.29
C LYS A 138 22.69 12.27 -5.62
N LYS A 139 21.84 11.86 -6.57
CA LYS A 139 20.65 12.61 -7.03
C LYS A 139 19.35 12.18 -6.32
N LYS A 140 19.42 11.28 -5.37
CA LYS A 140 18.26 10.70 -4.67
C LYS A 140 17.39 11.67 -3.86
N SER A 141 17.85 12.90 -3.64
CA SER A 141 17.23 13.81 -2.68
C SER A 141 15.82 14.21 -3.02
N GLN A 142 14.93 14.06 -2.03
CA GLN A 142 13.58 14.63 -2.07
C GLN A 142 13.59 16.15 -2.23
N LYS A 143 12.57 16.69 -2.89
CA LYS A 143 12.34 18.13 -3.01
C LYS A 143 10.94 18.47 -2.51
N ARG A 144 10.79 19.61 -1.84
CA ARG A 144 9.49 20.13 -1.44
C ARG A 144 8.89 20.98 -2.55
N THR A 145 7.65 20.74 -2.91
CA THR A 145 6.92 21.55 -3.89
C THR A 145 6.42 22.86 -3.27
N LYS A 146 6.06 23.84 -4.12
CA LYS A 146 5.43 25.10 -3.64
C LYS A 146 4.13 24.85 -2.86
N GLY A 147 3.39 23.79 -3.19
CA GLY A 147 2.19 23.36 -2.48
C GLY A 147 2.43 22.54 -1.20
N GLY A 148 3.68 22.46 -0.72
CA GLY A 148 4.01 21.78 0.54
C GLY A 148 4.21 20.26 0.45
N SER A 149 3.87 19.62 -0.66
CA SER A 149 4.08 18.19 -0.87
C SER A 149 5.55 17.88 -1.24
N TYR A 150 5.90 16.60 -1.30
CA TYR A 150 7.24 16.15 -1.68
C TYR A 150 7.25 15.44 -3.03
N ILE A 151 8.41 15.52 -3.72
CA ILE A 151 8.73 14.80 -4.95
C ILE A 151 10.14 14.24 -4.87
N ASN A 152 10.39 13.18 -5.65
CA ASN A 152 11.71 12.59 -5.88
C ASN A 152 11.87 12.34 -7.38
N GLU A 153 12.75 13.14 -7.99
CA GLU A 153 13.02 13.11 -9.44
C GLU A 153 13.73 11.83 -9.85
N GLU A 154 14.55 11.27 -8.95
CA GLU A 154 15.29 10.05 -9.24
C GLU A 154 14.36 8.83 -9.22
N GLU A 155 13.48 8.72 -8.24
CA GLU A 155 12.46 7.68 -8.23
C GLU A 155 11.54 7.78 -9.46
N LYS A 156 11.17 9.01 -9.87
CA LYS A 156 10.43 9.22 -11.12
C LYS A 156 11.20 8.66 -12.31
N ARG A 157 12.53 8.94 -12.44
CA ARG A 157 13.37 8.44 -13.53
C ARG A 157 13.37 6.93 -13.56
N ILE A 158 13.60 6.28 -12.42
CA ILE A 158 13.59 4.83 -12.26
C ILE A 158 12.25 4.25 -12.71
N ILE A 159 11.14 4.79 -12.24
CA ILE A 159 9.80 4.33 -12.60
C ILE A 159 9.54 4.45 -14.10
N LEU A 160 9.96 5.55 -14.72
CA LEU A 160 9.82 5.73 -16.17
C LEU A 160 10.66 4.72 -16.96
N GLU A 161 11.86 4.39 -16.50
CA GLU A 161 12.71 3.38 -17.14
C GLU A 161 12.12 1.97 -16.99
N ILE A 162 11.57 1.64 -15.82
CA ILE A 162 10.84 0.38 -15.62
C ILE A 162 9.65 0.29 -16.59
N LEU A 163 8.85 1.34 -16.71
CA LEU A 163 7.70 1.35 -17.61
C LEU A 163 8.11 1.28 -19.10
N ASP A 164 9.20 1.94 -19.48
CA ASP A 164 9.74 1.89 -20.86
C ASP A 164 10.27 0.49 -21.18
N ASP A 165 10.95 -0.16 -20.25
CA ASP A 165 11.40 -1.54 -20.37
C ASP A 165 10.23 -2.51 -20.53
N LEU A 166 9.27 -2.48 -19.64
CA LEU A 166 8.05 -3.30 -19.70
C LEU A 166 7.24 -3.07 -20.99
N LYS A 167 7.24 -1.85 -21.53
CA LYS A 167 6.64 -1.55 -22.82
C LYS A 167 7.41 -2.16 -23.98
N SER A 168 8.76 -2.08 -23.92
CA SER A 168 9.64 -2.50 -25.01
C SER A 168 9.64 -4.03 -25.20
N THR A 169 9.51 -4.79 -24.12
CA THR A 169 9.43 -6.26 -24.16
C THR A 169 8.08 -6.77 -24.68
N GLY A 170 7.03 -5.94 -24.64
CA GLY A 170 5.68 -6.34 -25.03
C GLY A 170 5.00 -7.33 -24.08
N GLU A 171 5.61 -7.62 -22.94
CA GLU A 171 5.17 -8.63 -21.97
C GLU A 171 4.00 -8.19 -21.06
N LEU A 172 3.62 -6.91 -21.14
CA LEU A 172 2.51 -6.36 -20.33
C LEU A 172 1.10 -6.84 -20.78
N LYS A 173 1.00 -7.75 -21.70
CA LYS A 173 -0.31 -8.21 -22.20
C LYS A 173 -1.08 -8.91 -21.09
N GLY A 174 -2.21 -8.32 -20.71
CA GLY A 174 -3.07 -8.88 -19.66
C GLY A 174 -2.65 -8.52 -18.23
N LEU A 175 -1.64 -7.66 -18.03
CA LEU A 175 -1.21 -7.19 -16.72
C LEU A 175 -1.62 -5.73 -16.49
N ASP A 176 -2.06 -5.43 -15.26
CA ASP A 176 -2.40 -4.09 -14.80
C ASP A 176 -1.32 -3.57 -13.83
N ILE A 177 -0.97 -2.28 -13.96
CA ILE A 177 0.06 -1.64 -13.12
C ILE A 177 -0.60 -0.59 -12.23
N GLY A 178 -0.33 -0.68 -10.92
CA GLY A 178 -0.62 0.37 -9.96
C GLY A 178 0.68 1.09 -9.55
N ILE A 179 0.68 2.42 -9.58
CA ILE A 179 1.77 3.22 -9.03
C ILE A 179 1.26 3.97 -7.81
N ILE A 180 1.82 3.66 -6.66
CA ILE A 180 1.38 4.19 -5.37
C ILE A 180 2.48 5.06 -4.77
N THR A 181 2.08 6.20 -4.22
CA THR A 181 2.96 7.08 -3.43
C THR A 181 2.18 7.73 -2.30
N GLY A 182 2.86 8.11 -1.21
CA GLY A 182 2.25 8.88 -0.12
C GLY A 182 2.04 10.37 -0.45
N TYR A 183 2.50 10.86 -1.62
CA TYR A 183 2.62 12.30 -1.88
C TYR A 183 1.92 12.74 -3.16
N SER A 184 0.97 13.68 -3.03
CA SER A 184 0.24 14.25 -4.17
C SER A 184 1.17 14.90 -5.21
N GLY A 185 2.26 15.53 -4.76
CA GLY A 185 3.27 16.10 -5.65
C GLY A 185 3.94 15.04 -6.53
N GLN A 186 4.33 13.91 -5.95
CA GLN A 186 4.93 12.79 -6.70
C GLN A 186 3.94 12.17 -7.69
N LYS A 187 2.69 11.98 -7.26
CA LYS A 187 1.62 11.52 -8.16
C LYS A 187 1.48 12.39 -9.40
N GLU A 188 1.40 13.71 -9.21
CA GLU A 188 1.26 14.65 -10.32
C GLU A 188 2.52 14.70 -11.20
N LEU A 189 3.71 14.61 -10.61
CA LEU A 189 4.98 14.51 -11.34
C LEU A 189 4.98 13.27 -12.24
N LEU A 190 4.64 12.10 -11.70
CA LEU A 190 4.59 10.84 -12.45
C LEU A 190 3.56 10.88 -13.57
N ARG A 191 2.34 11.37 -13.30
CA ARG A 191 1.29 11.51 -14.32
C ARG A 191 1.73 12.37 -15.51
N LYS A 192 2.31 13.54 -15.22
CA LYS A 192 2.80 14.44 -16.25
C LYS A 192 3.94 13.81 -17.07
N SER A 193 4.86 13.13 -16.40
CA SER A 193 6.02 12.51 -17.06
C SER A 193 5.63 11.33 -17.93
N ILE A 194 4.74 10.46 -17.48
CA ILE A 194 4.23 9.32 -18.27
C ILE A 194 3.51 9.81 -19.53
N LYS A 195 2.72 10.88 -19.40
CA LYS A 195 2.06 11.49 -20.56
C LYS A 195 3.07 12.10 -21.55
N ALA A 196 4.15 12.72 -21.05
CA ALA A 196 5.16 13.39 -21.87
C ALA A 196 6.09 12.42 -22.61
N THR A 197 6.31 11.21 -22.08
CA THR A 197 7.23 10.20 -22.64
C THR A 197 6.57 9.28 -23.68
N GLY A 198 5.31 9.47 -24.01
CA GLY A 198 4.57 8.59 -24.93
C GLY A 198 4.34 7.17 -24.40
N LEU A 199 4.48 6.98 -23.09
CA LEU A 199 4.06 5.75 -22.39
C LEU A 199 2.52 5.65 -22.27
N ASP A 200 1.82 6.64 -22.82
CA ASP A 200 0.36 6.69 -22.92
C ASP A 200 -0.28 5.48 -23.61
N LYS A 201 0.44 4.78 -24.49
CA LYS A 201 -0.04 3.53 -25.09
C LYS A 201 -0.27 2.41 -24.07
N ILE A 202 0.42 2.45 -22.94
CA ILE A 202 0.17 1.56 -21.80
C ILE A 202 -0.54 2.27 -20.65
N ALA A 203 -0.78 3.57 -20.77
CA ALA A 203 -1.40 4.39 -19.72
C ALA A 203 -2.81 3.93 -19.33
N SER A 204 -3.55 3.29 -20.24
CA SER A 204 -4.86 2.69 -19.93
C SER A 204 -4.78 1.52 -18.95
N LYS A 205 -3.58 0.97 -18.74
CA LYS A 205 -3.29 -0.11 -17.80
C LYS A 205 -2.55 0.38 -16.54
N ILE A 206 -2.27 1.70 -16.45
CA ILE A 206 -1.54 2.29 -15.33
C ILE A 206 -2.51 3.12 -14.49
N ASP A 207 -2.69 2.72 -13.23
CA ASP A 207 -3.40 3.51 -12.22
C ASP A 207 -2.39 4.20 -11.28
N ILE A 208 -2.34 5.54 -11.29
CA ILE A 208 -1.41 6.32 -10.48
C ILE A 208 -2.19 7.07 -9.43
N ASN A 209 -1.99 6.74 -8.16
CA ASN A 209 -2.72 7.37 -7.09
C ASN A 209 -1.90 7.54 -5.81
N THR A 210 -2.42 8.37 -4.91
CA THR A 210 -1.97 8.36 -3.53
C THR A 210 -2.51 7.11 -2.84
N LEU A 211 -1.83 6.73 -1.77
CA LEU A 211 -2.15 5.54 -1.00
C LEU A 211 -3.62 5.51 -0.56
N ASP A 212 -4.13 6.62 0.00
CA ASP A 212 -5.52 6.70 0.47
C ASP A 212 -6.54 6.50 -0.67
N ALA A 213 -6.23 7.02 -1.87
CA ALA A 213 -7.09 6.87 -3.06
C ALA A 213 -6.96 5.49 -3.73
N PHE A 214 -5.96 4.68 -3.33
CA PHE A 214 -5.71 3.34 -3.89
C PHE A 214 -6.42 2.23 -3.10
N GLN A 215 -7.01 2.58 -1.97
CA GLN A 215 -7.68 1.60 -1.12
C GLN A 215 -8.87 0.94 -1.84
N GLY A 216 -9.05 -0.37 -1.63
CA GLY A 216 -10.06 -1.17 -2.32
C GLY A 216 -9.69 -1.60 -3.75
N ARG A 217 -8.58 -1.08 -4.30
CA ARG A 217 -8.05 -1.48 -5.62
C ARG A 217 -6.96 -2.53 -5.46
N GLU A 218 -6.66 -3.22 -6.55
CA GLU A 218 -5.56 -4.19 -6.63
C GLU A 218 -5.08 -4.27 -8.07
N ASN A 219 -3.79 -4.51 -8.27
CA ASN A 219 -3.18 -4.63 -9.60
C ASN A 219 -2.23 -5.83 -9.63
N ASP A 220 -1.96 -6.32 -10.83
CA ASP A 220 -0.98 -7.40 -11.00
C ASP A 220 0.41 -6.96 -10.55
N ILE A 221 0.79 -5.74 -10.89
CA ILE A 221 2.07 -5.13 -10.53
C ILE A 221 1.80 -3.85 -9.73
N ILE A 222 2.45 -3.73 -8.59
CA ILE A 222 2.48 -2.47 -7.83
C ILE A 222 3.89 -1.91 -7.85
N ILE A 223 4.02 -0.62 -8.19
CA ILE A 223 5.25 0.16 -8.05
C ILE A 223 5.03 1.19 -6.94
N TYR A 224 5.76 1.06 -5.85
CA TYR A 224 5.67 1.97 -4.71
C TYR A 224 6.83 2.96 -4.72
N SER A 225 6.53 4.27 -4.78
CA SER A 225 7.50 5.36 -4.70
C SER A 225 7.53 5.91 -3.27
N THR A 226 8.66 5.73 -2.58
CA THR A 226 8.83 6.15 -1.17
C THR A 226 9.00 7.64 -1.01
N VAL A 227 9.65 8.30 -1.96
CA VAL A 227 9.93 9.74 -2.07
C VAL A 227 10.93 10.27 -1.02
N ARG A 228 10.84 9.80 0.23
CA ARG A 228 11.61 10.35 1.36
C ARG A 228 13.04 9.84 1.37
N THR A 229 13.98 10.74 1.73
CA THR A 229 15.42 10.45 1.80
C THR A 229 16.12 11.15 2.97
N ARG A 230 15.39 11.91 3.79
CA ARG A 230 15.91 12.62 4.98
C ARG A 230 14.78 13.09 5.90
N ASP A 231 15.14 13.55 7.07
CA ASP A 231 14.31 14.13 8.13
C ASP A 231 13.33 13.13 8.75
N SER A 232 12.36 12.66 8.01
CA SER A 232 11.33 11.73 8.49
C SER A 232 10.85 10.85 7.34
N ILE A 233 10.49 9.59 7.62
CA ILE A 233 9.84 8.69 6.66
C ILE A 233 8.39 9.14 6.35
N GLY A 234 7.91 10.19 7.01
CA GLY A 234 6.63 10.84 6.72
C GLY A 234 5.44 9.93 7.01
N PHE A 235 4.47 9.91 6.09
CA PHE A 235 3.25 9.08 6.21
C PHE A 235 3.52 7.57 6.31
N GLN A 236 4.72 7.13 5.98
CA GLN A 236 5.12 5.72 6.02
C GLN A 236 5.49 5.25 7.42
N LYS A 237 5.45 6.13 8.43
CA LYS A 237 5.47 5.75 9.85
C LYS A 237 4.24 4.94 10.25
N GLU A 238 3.10 5.25 9.65
CA GLU A 238 1.87 4.52 9.88
C GLU A 238 1.95 3.17 9.16
N LYS A 239 2.17 2.10 9.93
CA LYS A 239 2.31 0.73 9.40
C LYS A 239 1.13 0.31 8.53
N GLU A 240 -0.07 0.78 8.86
CA GLU A 240 -1.30 0.52 8.13
C GLU A 240 -1.24 1.03 6.69
N ARG A 241 -0.55 2.17 6.47
CA ARG A 241 -0.33 2.73 5.13
C ARG A 241 0.57 1.85 4.28
N VAL A 242 1.66 1.36 4.86
CA VAL A 242 2.60 0.48 4.15
C VAL A 242 1.93 -0.87 3.86
N ASN A 243 1.22 -1.44 4.84
CA ASN A 243 0.44 -2.66 4.67
C ASN A 243 -0.55 -2.54 3.49
N VAL A 244 -1.36 -1.47 3.48
CA VAL A 244 -2.31 -1.24 2.38
C VAL A 244 -1.60 -1.11 1.05
N ALA A 245 -0.51 -0.35 0.94
CA ALA A 245 0.21 -0.17 -0.32
C ALA A 245 0.73 -1.49 -0.87
N PHE A 246 1.42 -2.28 -0.04
CA PHE A 246 2.10 -3.49 -0.47
C PHE A 246 1.12 -4.64 -0.76
N SER A 247 0.05 -4.75 0.06
CA SER A 247 -0.99 -5.76 -0.13
C SER A 247 -1.90 -5.53 -1.36
N ARG A 248 -1.65 -4.48 -2.14
CA ARG A 248 -2.34 -4.25 -3.44
C ARG A 248 -1.72 -5.04 -4.59
N ALA A 249 -0.46 -5.50 -4.46
CA ALA A 249 0.22 -6.28 -5.47
C ALA A 249 -0.28 -7.72 -5.50
N LYS A 250 -0.69 -8.20 -6.68
CA LYS A 250 -1.07 -9.62 -6.84
C LYS A 250 0.12 -10.50 -7.21
N LYS A 251 1.01 -10.02 -8.10
CA LYS A 251 2.04 -10.83 -8.75
C LYS A 251 3.46 -10.30 -8.59
N LEU A 252 3.61 -8.96 -8.57
CA LEU A 252 4.92 -8.32 -8.44
C LEU A 252 4.80 -7.01 -7.66
N LEU A 253 5.61 -6.89 -6.61
CA LEU A 253 5.78 -5.66 -5.85
C LEU A 253 7.15 -5.06 -6.19
N ILE A 254 7.16 -3.83 -6.71
CA ILE A 254 8.37 -3.06 -6.96
C ILE A 254 8.39 -1.87 -5.98
N VAL A 255 9.49 -1.70 -5.25
CA VAL A 255 9.71 -0.55 -4.37
C VAL A 255 10.85 0.28 -4.92
N CYS A 256 10.64 1.60 -5.05
CA CYS A 256 11.68 2.55 -5.45
C CYS A 256 11.98 3.48 -4.28
N GLY A 257 13.23 3.53 -3.82
CA GLY A 257 13.60 4.42 -2.72
C GLY A 257 14.94 4.15 -2.06
N ASP A 258 15.32 5.06 -1.16
CA ASP A 258 16.57 5.02 -0.39
C ASP A 258 16.47 3.98 0.74
N LYS A 259 16.89 2.74 0.45
CA LYS A 259 16.85 1.63 1.41
C LYS A 259 17.55 1.97 2.73
N ASN A 260 18.74 2.56 2.64
CA ASN A 260 19.52 2.86 3.84
C ASN A 260 18.86 3.92 4.73
N PHE A 261 18.20 4.91 4.13
CA PHE A 261 17.44 5.91 4.89
C PHE A 261 16.28 5.26 5.68
N PHE A 262 15.52 4.39 5.03
CA PHE A 262 14.39 3.70 5.66
C PHE A 262 14.85 2.67 6.71
N TYR A 263 15.90 1.93 6.42
CA TYR A 263 16.44 0.92 7.35
C TYR A 263 16.99 1.54 8.64
N ASN A 264 17.72 2.66 8.52
CA ASN A 264 18.37 3.32 9.66
C ASN A 264 17.51 4.41 10.31
N PHE A 265 16.24 4.56 9.92
CA PHE A 265 15.38 5.54 10.55
C PHE A 265 14.98 5.08 11.95
N ASP A 266 15.42 5.84 12.97
CA ASP A 266 15.20 5.55 14.38
C ASP A 266 13.75 5.82 14.78
N ASP A 267 12.93 4.78 14.71
CA ASP A 267 11.54 4.78 15.16
C ASP A 267 11.14 3.34 15.49
N GLN A 268 10.60 3.12 16.69
CA GLN A 268 10.24 1.78 17.18
C GLN A 268 9.17 1.09 16.31
N ASP A 269 8.34 1.88 15.64
CA ASP A 269 7.26 1.39 14.77
C ASP A 269 7.69 1.29 13.30
N ASN A 270 8.98 1.49 12.99
CA ASN A 270 9.51 1.45 11.63
C ASN A 270 9.47 0.04 11.03
N LYS A 271 8.42 -0.26 10.31
CA LYS A 271 8.25 -1.56 9.63
C LYS A 271 9.17 -1.80 8.44
N PHE A 272 9.87 -0.78 7.97
CA PHE A 272 10.82 -0.95 6.87
C PHE A 272 12.05 -1.78 7.26
N VAL A 273 12.41 -1.84 8.52
CA VAL A 273 13.48 -2.75 8.98
C VAL A 273 13.08 -4.20 8.69
N GLU A 274 11.92 -4.64 9.19
CA GLU A 274 11.41 -6.00 8.97
C GLU A 274 11.19 -6.32 7.47
N ILE A 275 10.71 -5.32 6.71
CA ILE A 275 10.49 -5.46 5.25
C ILE A 275 11.82 -5.65 4.51
N ILE A 276 12.82 -4.83 4.80
CA ILE A 276 14.12 -4.86 4.13
C ILE A 276 14.90 -6.13 4.51
N ASP A 277 14.81 -6.57 5.76
CA ASP A 277 15.39 -7.84 6.20
C ASP A 277 14.77 -9.01 5.42
N TYR A 278 13.43 -9.05 5.35
CA TYR A 278 12.72 -10.05 4.55
C TYR A 278 13.19 -10.07 3.09
N ILE A 279 13.22 -8.91 2.43
CA ILE A 279 13.64 -8.79 1.02
C ILE A 279 15.11 -9.23 0.83
N SER A 280 15.95 -9.06 1.85
CA SER A 280 17.37 -9.41 1.80
C SER A 280 17.63 -10.92 1.99
N GLU A 281 16.70 -11.63 2.63
CA GLU A 281 16.82 -13.05 2.99
C GLU A 281 16.14 -14.00 1.99
N GLU A 282 15.06 -13.55 1.31
CA GLU A 282 14.21 -14.42 0.50
C GLU A 282 14.68 -14.50 -0.95
N GLU A 283 14.76 -15.72 -1.49
CA GLU A 283 15.26 -15.99 -2.85
C GLU A 283 14.40 -15.35 -3.95
N GLU A 284 13.09 -15.26 -3.76
CA GLU A 284 12.18 -14.61 -4.71
C GLU A 284 12.16 -13.08 -4.59
N CYS A 285 13.08 -12.51 -3.83
CA CYS A 285 13.28 -11.07 -3.69
C CYS A 285 14.58 -10.62 -4.35
N GLU A 286 14.67 -9.33 -4.70
CA GLU A 286 15.89 -8.74 -5.27
C GLU A 286 16.05 -7.28 -4.86
N ILE A 287 17.28 -6.87 -4.55
CA ILE A 287 17.66 -5.48 -4.33
C ILE A 287 18.59 -5.05 -5.45
N ILE A 288 18.13 -4.12 -6.29
CA ILE A 288 18.87 -3.57 -7.42
C ILE A 288 19.43 -2.20 -7.05
N GLN A 289 20.75 -2.05 -7.05
CA GLN A 289 21.41 -0.78 -6.75
C GLN A 289 21.27 0.21 -7.92
N CYS A 290 20.84 1.44 -7.62
CA CYS A 290 20.63 2.51 -8.58
C CYS A 290 21.62 3.64 -8.28
N ASP A 291 22.73 3.71 -9.01
CA ASP A 291 23.80 4.71 -8.84
C ASP A 291 23.54 6.04 -9.59
N GLY A 292 22.45 6.13 -10.35
CA GLY A 292 22.07 7.27 -11.19
C GLY A 292 22.42 7.08 -12.65
N GLY A 293 22.99 5.94 -13.04
CA GLY A 293 23.13 5.49 -14.41
C GLY A 293 21.83 4.96 -14.99
N LYS A 294 21.88 4.48 -16.23
CA LYS A 294 20.76 3.83 -16.90
C LYS A 294 20.51 2.45 -16.27
N LEU A 295 19.28 2.12 -15.97
CA LEU A 295 18.94 0.85 -15.28
C LEU A 295 19.05 -0.36 -16.22
N PHE A 296 18.61 -0.18 -17.46
CA PHE A 296 18.53 -1.26 -18.43
C PHE A 296 19.30 -0.90 -19.69
N GLU A 297 20.27 -1.71 -20.07
CA GLU A 297 20.89 -1.61 -21.38
C GLU A 297 19.87 -2.14 -22.41
N ARG A 298 19.62 -1.37 -23.47
CA ARG A 298 18.89 -1.91 -24.61
C ARG A 298 19.84 -2.89 -25.30
N GLU A 299 19.47 -4.15 -25.38
CA GLU A 299 20.14 -5.06 -26.31
C GLU A 299 20.04 -4.40 -27.69
N SER A 300 21.19 -4.03 -28.23
CA SER A 300 21.31 -3.58 -29.61
C SER A 300 20.95 -4.79 -30.47
N ASN A 301 19.74 -4.82 -31.02
CA ASN A 301 19.40 -5.75 -32.07
C ASN A 301 20.41 -5.54 -33.21
N SER A 302 21.42 -6.43 -33.24
CA SER A 302 22.35 -6.60 -34.37
C SER A 302 21.71 -7.44 -35.46
#